data_88aa05651cdbd6a906b6c77e88905abf
#
_entry.id   88aa05651cdbd6a906b6c77e88905abf
#
_cell.length_a   1.000
_cell.length_b   1.000
_cell.length_c   1.000
_cell.angle_alpha   90.00
_cell.angle_beta   90.00
_cell.angle_gamma   90.00
#
_symmetry.space_group_name_H-M   'P 1'
#
loop_
_entity.id
_entity.type
_entity.pdbx_description
1 polymer ?
#
loop_
_entity_poly.entity_id
_entity_poly.type
_entity_poly.pdbx_seq_one_letter_code
_entity_poly.pdbx_strand_id
1 'polypeptide(L)'
;LFMFGPVLEQVLGSKRFLNYYLITGLGALLLQFGVQALEVYSIADSVSARQLIADVDVIQQSISVNSSLTEAEGQTLRSIYTTPMVGASGAIYGLLIAFGYLFPNTPLMLIFLPVPIKAKYFIPVMILIELFLGISRTGSSIAHFAHIGGALVGFLLIKFWKIRRPN
;
A
#
# COMPACT_ATOMS: atom_id res chain seq x y z
N LEU A 1 13.03 -6.24 3.05
CA LEU A 1 13.33 -6.86 4.35
C LEU A 1 14.84 -6.95 4.61
N PHE A 2 15.64 -7.45 3.67
CA PHE A 2 17.08 -7.66 3.88
C PHE A 2 17.84 -6.39 4.30
N MET A 3 17.55 -5.24 3.73
CA MET A 3 18.27 -3.98 4.02
C MET A 3 17.87 -3.33 5.34
N PHE A 4 16.59 -3.33 5.68
CA PHE A 4 16.06 -2.58 6.83
C PHE A 4 15.67 -3.48 8.00
N GLY A 5 15.33 -4.75 7.71
CA GLY A 5 14.85 -5.70 8.71
C GLY A 5 15.81 -5.91 9.88
N PRO A 6 17.06 -6.30 9.64
CA PRO A 6 17.99 -6.60 10.73
C PRO A 6 18.24 -5.40 11.67
N VAL A 7 18.36 -4.20 11.11
CA VAL A 7 18.58 -2.98 11.89
C VAL A 7 17.34 -2.63 12.73
N LEU A 8 16.15 -2.76 12.16
CA LEU A 8 14.90 -2.51 12.88
C LEU A 8 14.64 -3.59 13.95
N GLU A 9 14.96 -4.85 13.65
CA GLU A 9 14.84 -5.94 14.60
C GLU A 9 15.74 -5.75 15.81
N GLN A 10 16.98 -5.28 15.62
CA GLN A 10 17.90 -4.95 16.72
C GLN A 10 17.33 -3.87 17.65
N VAL A 11 16.64 -2.86 17.10
CA VAL A 11 16.07 -1.77 17.90
C VAL A 11 14.75 -2.17 18.57
N LEU A 12 13.89 -2.91 17.85
CA LEU A 12 12.56 -3.28 18.33
C LEU A 12 12.56 -4.56 19.17
N GLY A 13 13.53 -5.44 18.93
CA GLY A 13 13.52 -6.84 19.37
C GLY A 13 12.62 -7.70 18.47
N SER A 14 12.95 -8.99 18.31
CA SER A 14 12.31 -9.89 17.34
C SER A 14 10.78 -9.97 17.46
N LYS A 15 10.25 -10.04 18.69
CA LYS A 15 8.79 -10.13 18.91
C LYS A 15 8.05 -8.87 18.45
N ARG A 16 8.57 -7.67 18.81
CA ARG A 16 7.95 -6.41 18.39
C ARG A 16 8.13 -6.16 16.91
N PHE A 17 9.28 -6.53 16.35
CA PHE A 17 9.54 -6.44 14.90
C PHE A 17 8.54 -7.29 14.12
N LEU A 18 8.31 -8.55 14.51
CA LEU A 18 7.34 -9.41 13.84
C LEU A 18 5.91 -8.85 13.96
N ASN A 19 5.50 -8.44 15.15
CA ASN A 19 4.19 -7.84 15.36
C ASN A 19 4.03 -6.55 14.56
N TYR A 20 5.05 -5.71 14.51
CA TYR A 20 5.07 -4.50 13.71
C TYR A 20 4.85 -4.81 12.23
N TYR A 21 5.61 -5.77 11.69
CA TYR A 21 5.50 -6.21 10.30
C TYR A 21 4.10 -6.75 9.96
N LEU A 22 3.55 -7.61 10.82
CA LEU A 22 2.22 -8.19 10.60
C LEU A 22 1.11 -7.14 10.70
N ILE A 23 1.15 -6.27 11.70
CA ILE A 23 0.11 -5.24 11.89
C ILE A 23 0.16 -4.21 10.76
N THR A 24 1.34 -3.80 10.30
CA THR A 24 1.46 -2.89 9.15
C THR A 24 0.96 -3.53 7.86
N GLY A 25 1.21 -4.83 7.66
CA GLY A 25 0.67 -5.60 6.54
C GLY A 25 -0.86 -5.69 6.59
N LEU A 26 -1.44 -6.00 7.74
CA LEU A 26 -2.90 -6.00 7.92
C LEU A 26 -3.51 -4.62 7.71
N GLY A 27 -2.86 -3.57 8.23
CA GLY A 27 -3.29 -2.19 8.00
C GLY A 27 -3.26 -1.78 6.53
N ALA A 28 -2.25 -2.24 5.80
CA ALA A 28 -2.16 -2.06 4.36
C ALA A 28 -3.34 -2.70 3.62
N LEU A 29 -3.67 -3.95 3.98
CA LEU A 29 -4.82 -4.67 3.42
C LEU A 29 -6.14 -3.97 3.74
N LEU A 30 -6.34 -3.54 4.98
CA LEU A 30 -7.58 -2.86 5.40
C LEU A 30 -7.79 -1.55 4.64
N LEU A 31 -6.75 -0.73 4.48
CA LEU A 31 -6.86 0.51 3.70
C LEU A 31 -7.17 0.20 2.23
N GLN A 32 -6.47 -0.76 1.65
CA GLN A 32 -6.68 -1.16 0.27
C GLN A 32 -8.10 -1.65 0.01
N PHE A 33 -8.60 -2.59 0.83
CA PHE A 33 -9.98 -3.07 0.72
C PHE A 33 -11.01 -1.96 0.98
N GLY A 34 -10.72 -1.04 1.90
CA GLY A 34 -11.56 0.11 2.15
C GLY A 34 -11.71 1.00 0.91
N VAL A 35 -10.59 1.31 0.24
CA VAL A 35 -10.60 2.10 -1.01
C VAL A 35 -11.34 1.34 -2.12
N GLN A 36 -11.03 0.07 -2.33
CA GLN A 36 -11.71 -0.76 -3.33
C GLN A 36 -13.22 -0.87 -3.07
N ALA A 37 -13.63 -1.02 -1.82
CA ALA A 37 -15.05 -1.06 -1.45
C ALA A 37 -15.75 0.26 -1.79
N LEU A 38 -15.10 1.40 -1.53
CA LEU A 38 -15.64 2.72 -1.90
C LEU A 38 -15.72 2.89 -3.42
N GLU A 39 -14.72 2.44 -4.17
CA GLU A 39 -14.74 2.49 -5.64
C GLU A 39 -15.88 1.62 -6.20
N VAL A 40 -16.02 0.37 -5.73
CA VAL A 40 -17.11 -0.50 -6.14
C VAL A 40 -18.46 0.09 -5.76
N TYR A 41 -18.59 0.65 -4.55
CA TYR A 41 -19.82 1.27 -4.10
C TYR A 41 -20.20 2.48 -4.98
N SER A 42 -19.25 3.34 -5.33
CA SER A 42 -19.50 4.50 -6.19
C SER A 42 -19.96 4.10 -7.59
N ILE A 43 -19.41 2.99 -8.13
CA ILE A 43 -19.83 2.45 -9.42
C ILE A 43 -21.20 1.77 -9.29
N ALA A 44 -21.46 1.05 -8.19
CA ALA A 44 -22.72 0.36 -7.95
C ALA A 44 -23.91 1.32 -7.72
N ASP A 45 -23.66 2.52 -7.20
CA ASP A 45 -24.69 3.56 -7.05
C ASP A 45 -25.12 4.12 -8.42
N SER A 46 -24.23 4.08 -9.43
CA SER A 46 -24.53 4.47 -10.81
C SER A 46 -25.23 3.37 -11.63
N VAL A 47 -25.11 2.10 -11.19
CA VAL A 47 -25.69 0.91 -11.88
C VAL A 47 -26.33 -0.01 -10.83
N SER A 48 -27.49 -0.62 -11.14
CA SER A 48 -28.11 -1.51 -10.15
C SER A 48 -27.15 -2.65 -9.76
N ALA A 49 -26.94 -2.83 -8.46
CA ALA A 49 -25.97 -3.81 -7.93
C ALA A 49 -26.17 -5.25 -8.44
N ARG A 50 -27.41 -5.60 -8.82
CA ARG A 50 -27.71 -6.92 -9.44
C ARG A 50 -27.08 -7.09 -10.83
N GLN A 51 -26.98 -6.02 -11.62
CA GLN A 51 -26.35 -6.08 -12.95
C GLN A 51 -24.83 -6.21 -12.83
N LEU A 52 -24.23 -5.58 -11.82
CA LEU A 52 -22.79 -5.68 -11.54
C LEU A 52 -22.37 -7.10 -11.16
N ILE A 53 -23.18 -7.81 -10.37
CA ILE A 53 -22.88 -9.19 -9.91
C ILE A 53 -23.13 -10.22 -11.03
N ALA A 54 -24.11 -9.97 -11.90
CA ALA A 54 -24.44 -10.88 -13.01
C ALA A 54 -23.39 -10.88 -14.14
N ASP A 55 -22.64 -9.78 -14.28
CA ASP A 55 -21.69 -9.60 -15.37
C ASP A 55 -20.24 -9.98 -15.00
N VAL A 56 -19.98 -10.45 -13.79
CA VAL A 56 -18.67 -10.92 -13.33
C VAL A 56 -18.61 -12.44 -13.41
N ASP A 57 -18.01 -13.01 -14.44
CA ASP A 57 -17.69 -14.42 -14.50
C ASP A 57 -16.33 -14.67 -13.83
N VAL A 58 -16.37 -15.10 -12.57
CA VAL A 58 -15.18 -15.38 -11.74
C VAL A 58 -14.40 -16.60 -12.28
N ILE A 59 -15.07 -17.52 -12.97
CA ILE A 59 -14.48 -18.76 -13.49
C ILE A 59 -13.64 -18.50 -14.74
N GLN A 60 -14.11 -17.60 -15.61
CA GLN A 60 -13.39 -17.28 -16.85
C GLN A 60 -12.42 -16.09 -16.71
N GLN A 61 -12.32 -15.47 -15.52
CA GLN A 61 -11.58 -14.24 -15.30
C GLN A 61 -11.97 -13.13 -16.33
N SER A 62 -13.16 -13.25 -16.90
CA SER A 62 -13.70 -12.30 -17.85
C SER A 62 -14.80 -11.50 -17.18
N ILE A 63 -14.67 -10.18 -17.26
CA ILE A 63 -15.74 -9.26 -16.88
C ILE A 63 -16.33 -8.76 -18.19
N SER A 64 -17.55 -9.18 -18.48
CA SER A 64 -18.33 -8.55 -19.53
C SER A 64 -18.80 -7.20 -19.01
N VAL A 65 -18.22 -6.13 -19.53
CA VAL A 65 -18.60 -4.75 -19.17
C VAL A 65 -19.99 -4.51 -19.75
N ASN A 66 -20.96 -4.26 -18.85
CA ASN A 66 -22.30 -3.86 -19.29
C ASN A 66 -22.19 -2.52 -20.05
N SER A 67 -22.96 -2.38 -21.11
CA SER A 67 -23.02 -1.17 -21.95
C SER A 67 -23.41 0.12 -21.18
N SER A 68 -23.86 0.02 -19.94
CA SER A 68 -24.18 1.13 -19.04
C SER A 68 -22.98 1.68 -18.27
N LEU A 69 -21.84 0.97 -18.23
CA LEU A 69 -20.63 1.43 -17.57
C LEU A 69 -19.74 2.22 -18.53
N THR A 70 -19.10 3.24 -18.02
CA THR A 70 -18.05 3.92 -18.77
C THR A 70 -16.83 2.99 -18.88
N GLU A 71 -15.99 3.21 -19.89
CA GLU A 71 -14.77 2.41 -20.08
C GLU A 71 -13.84 2.46 -18.85
N ALA A 72 -13.76 3.62 -18.18
CA ALA A 72 -12.97 3.80 -16.97
C ALA A 72 -13.50 2.97 -15.78
N GLU A 73 -14.82 2.92 -15.59
CA GLU A 73 -15.48 2.12 -14.55
C GLU A 73 -15.27 0.63 -14.80
N GLY A 74 -15.42 0.19 -16.03
CA GLY A 74 -15.17 -1.18 -16.46
C GLY A 74 -13.72 -1.61 -16.22
N GLN A 75 -12.74 -0.77 -16.54
CA GLN A 75 -11.34 -1.01 -16.28
C GLN A 75 -11.03 -1.07 -14.78
N THR A 76 -11.64 -0.21 -13.97
CA THR A 76 -11.50 -0.20 -12.52
C THR A 76 -12.00 -1.51 -11.91
N LEU A 77 -13.21 -1.93 -12.24
CA LEU A 77 -13.77 -3.21 -11.78
C LEU A 77 -12.91 -4.40 -12.22
N ARG A 78 -12.50 -4.42 -13.49
CA ARG A 78 -11.63 -5.46 -14.00
C ARG A 78 -10.33 -5.54 -13.22
N SER A 79 -9.68 -4.42 -12.94
CA SER A 79 -8.45 -4.38 -12.17
C SER A 79 -8.63 -4.89 -10.74
N ILE A 80 -9.75 -4.55 -10.08
CA ILE A 80 -10.06 -5.02 -8.73
C ILE A 80 -10.22 -6.55 -8.67
N TYR A 81 -10.93 -7.14 -9.64
CA TYR A 81 -11.27 -8.57 -9.61
C TYR A 81 -10.20 -9.48 -10.24
N THR A 82 -9.41 -8.98 -11.19
CA THR A 82 -8.44 -9.82 -11.91
C THR A 82 -6.99 -9.65 -11.46
N THR A 83 -6.67 -8.54 -10.74
CA THR A 83 -5.29 -8.33 -10.29
C THR A 83 -5.07 -9.00 -8.94
N PRO A 84 -4.20 -10.02 -8.86
CA PRO A 84 -3.92 -10.66 -7.59
C PRO A 84 -3.21 -9.68 -6.65
N MET A 85 -3.70 -9.59 -5.44
CA MET A 85 -3.07 -8.78 -4.41
C MET A 85 -1.91 -9.55 -3.80
N VAL A 86 -0.67 -9.22 -4.16
CA VAL A 86 0.56 -9.85 -3.65
C VAL A 86 1.15 -9.01 -2.52
N GLY A 87 1.04 -9.48 -1.38
CA GLY A 87 1.07 -9.23 0.02
C GLY A 87 2.08 -8.36 0.72
N ALA A 88 3.36 -8.66 0.68
CA ALA A 88 4.32 -8.12 1.66
C ALA A 88 4.73 -6.65 1.47
N SER A 89 4.43 -6.04 0.32
CA SER A 89 4.91 -4.69 -0.01
C SER A 89 4.37 -3.60 0.93
N GLY A 90 3.11 -3.67 1.32
CA GLY A 90 2.54 -2.74 2.29
C GLY A 90 3.23 -2.81 3.66
N ALA A 91 3.54 -4.02 4.15
CA ALA A 91 4.32 -4.19 5.37
C ALA A 91 5.75 -3.63 5.23
N ILE A 92 6.36 -3.76 4.05
CA ILE A 92 7.68 -3.18 3.76
C ILE A 92 7.64 -1.66 3.83
N TYR A 93 6.58 -1.01 3.33
CA TYR A 93 6.40 0.44 3.48
C TYR A 93 6.24 0.85 4.95
N GLY A 94 5.60 0.02 5.77
CA GLY A 94 5.60 0.19 7.23
C GLY A 94 7.01 0.17 7.81
N LEU A 95 7.85 -0.80 7.40
CA LEU A 95 9.26 -0.86 7.83
C LEU A 95 10.08 0.34 7.32
N LEU A 96 9.82 0.82 6.10
CA LEU A 96 10.48 2.02 5.57
C LEU A 96 10.17 3.26 6.43
N ILE A 97 8.92 3.44 6.85
CA ILE A 97 8.55 4.53 7.77
C ILE A 97 9.27 4.38 9.11
N ALA A 98 9.32 3.17 9.68
CA ALA A 98 10.07 2.92 10.92
C ALA A 98 11.53 3.30 10.77
N PHE A 99 12.15 2.87 9.68
CA PHE A 99 13.54 3.17 9.38
C PHE A 99 13.79 4.67 9.24
N GLY A 100 12.97 5.36 8.43
CA GLY A 100 13.10 6.80 8.25
C GLY A 100 12.89 7.62 9.52
N TYR A 101 12.01 7.15 10.40
CA TYR A 101 11.76 7.77 11.70
C TYR A 101 12.93 7.55 12.67
N LEU A 102 13.44 6.32 12.76
CA LEU A 102 14.50 5.94 13.71
C LEU A 102 15.88 6.38 13.24
N PHE A 103 16.15 6.31 11.94
CA PHE A 103 17.45 6.57 11.33
C PHE A 103 17.37 7.67 10.24
N PRO A 104 16.93 8.89 10.59
CA PRO A 104 16.60 9.93 9.59
C PRO A 104 17.79 10.41 8.75
N ASN A 105 18.99 10.31 9.28
CA ASN A 105 20.20 10.81 8.63
C ASN A 105 20.98 9.72 7.86
N THR A 106 20.52 8.48 7.91
CA THR A 106 21.17 7.39 7.18
C THR A 106 21.04 7.60 5.68
N PRO A 107 22.15 7.56 4.93
CA PRO A 107 22.12 7.67 3.48
C PRO A 107 21.54 6.40 2.87
N LEU A 108 20.55 6.55 2.01
CA LEU A 108 19.97 5.50 1.18
C LEU A 108 20.45 5.70 -0.26
N MET A 109 20.88 4.64 -0.91
CA MET A 109 21.26 4.67 -2.32
C MET A 109 20.32 3.78 -3.12
N LEU A 110 19.81 4.30 -4.22
CA LEU A 110 19.12 3.51 -5.22
C LEU A 110 20.12 2.84 -6.15
N ILE A 111 19.85 1.60 -6.55
CA ILE A 111 20.75 0.83 -7.44
C ILE A 111 21.00 1.59 -8.76
N PHE A 112 19.98 2.29 -9.28
CA PHE A 112 20.07 3.02 -10.54
C PHE A 112 20.45 4.49 -10.39
N LEU A 113 20.46 5.03 -9.17
CA LEU A 113 20.83 6.41 -8.88
C LEU A 113 21.86 6.41 -7.74
N PRO A 114 23.17 6.44 -8.04
CA PRO A 114 24.23 6.32 -7.05
C PRO A 114 24.45 7.62 -6.25
N VAL A 115 23.37 8.36 -5.99
CA VAL A 115 23.39 9.57 -5.15
C VAL A 115 22.84 9.21 -3.77
N PRO A 116 23.63 9.34 -2.69
CA PRO A 116 23.16 9.06 -1.34
C PRO A 116 22.19 10.14 -0.87
N ILE A 117 20.92 9.74 -0.65
CA ILE A 117 19.87 10.62 -0.14
C ILE A 117 19.54 10.21 1.29
N LYS A 118 19.47 11.16 2.22
CA LYS A 118 19.10 10.87 3.63
C LYS A 118 17.68 10.32 3.71
N ALA A 119 17.48 9.29 4.54
CA ALA A 119 16.20 8.60 4.71
C ALA A 119 15.03 9.56 5.01
N LYS A 120 15.27 10.61 5.79
CA LYS A 120 14.26 11.64 6.12
C LYS A 120 13.70 12.42 4.93
N TYR A 121 14.41 12.45 3.80
CA TYR A 121 13.93 13.07 2.56
C TYR A 121 13.42 12.02 1.57
N PHE A 122 14.15 10.93 1.44
CA PHE A 122 13.84 9.88 0.49
C PHE A 122 12.48 9.23 0.75
N ILE A 123 12.21 8.83 2.01
CA ILE A 123 11.01 8.06 2.35
C ILE A 123 9.73 8.90 2.22
N PRO A 124 9.65 10.16 2.72
CA PRO A 124 8.48 10.99 2.47
C PRO A 124 8.22 11.26 0.98
N VAL A 125 9.28 11.48 0.19
CA VAL A 125 9.13 11.70 -1.26
C VAL A 125 8.56 10.45 -1.93
N MET A 126 9.04 9.24 -1.59
CA MET A 126 8.47 8.01 -2.10
C MET A 126 6.97 7.87 -1.77
N ILE A 127 6.57 8.19 -0.54
CA ILE A 127 5.16 8.11 -0.13
C ILE A 127 4.31 9.13 -0.89
N LEU A 128 4.83 10.34 -1.13
CA LEU A 128 4.14 11.34 -1.94
C LEU A 128 3.97 10.90 -3.39
N ILE A 129 4.97 10.23 -3.96
CA ILE A 129 4.87 9.63 -5.30
C ILE A 129 3.78 8.55 -5.32
N GLU A 130 3.74 7.65 -4.34
CA GLU A 130 2.70 6.62 -4.22
C GLU A 130 1.30 7.24 -4.10
N LEU A 131 1.16 8.30 -3.31
CA LEU A 131 -0.10 9.01 -3.17
C LEU A 131 -0.53 9.66 -4.49
N PHE A 132 0.40 10.32 -5.19
CA PHE A 132 0.13 10.93 -6.48
C PHE A 132 -0.29 9.89 -7.53
N LEU A 133 0.42 8.78 -7.63
CA LEU A 133 0.10 7.69 -8.56
C LEU A 133 -1.24 7.04 -8.22
N GLY A 134 -1.55 6.84 -6.93
CA GLY A 134 -2.82 6.31 -6.48
C GLY A 134 -4.02 7.21 -6.85
N ILE A 135 -3.87 8.52 -6.71
CA ILE A 135 -4.93 9.49 -7.04
C ILE A 135 -5.06 9.70 -8.55
N SER A 136 -3.94 9.76 -9.28
CA SER A 136 -3.93 10.04 -10.71
C SER A 136 -4.40 8.85 -11.56
N ARG A 137 -4.64 7.68 -10.95
CA ARG A 137 -5.05 6.44 -11.63
C ARG A 137 -4.14 6.03 -12.80
N THR A 138 -2.92 6.57 -12.84
CA THR A 138 -1.90 6.20 -13.81
C THR A 138 -1.23 4.89 -13.38
N GLY A 139 -1.60 3.81 -14.02
CA GLY A 139 -1.18 2.46 -13.65
C GLY A 139 -2.24 1.75 -12.78
N SER A 140 -2.00 0.51 -12.37
CA SER A 140 -2.90 -0.18 -11.46
C SER A 140 -2.86 0.51 -10.09
N SER A 141 -3.86 1.35 -9.81
CA SER A 141 -4.04 2.08 -8.53
C SER A 141 -4.09 1.16 -7.30
N ILE A 142 -4.20 -0.11 -7.53
CA ILE A 142 -4.46 -1.16 -6.54
C ILE A 142 -3.32 -1.30 -5.51
N ALA A 143 -2.06 -1.18 -5.90
CA ALA A 143 -0.93 -1.35 -4.98
C ALA A 143 -0.60 -0.08 -4.17
N HIS A 144 -0.86 1.10 -4.71
CA HIS A 144 -0.45 2.37 -4.11
C HIS A 144 -1.10 2.62 -2.76
N PHE A 145 -2.39 2.37 -2.63
CA PHE A 145 -3.12 2.54 -1.36
C PHE A 145 -2.71 1.52 -0.30
N ALA A 146 -2.31 0.31 -0.69
CA ALA A 146 -1.73 -0.65 0.26
C ALA A 146 -0.39 -0.14 0.83
N HIS A 147 0.46 0.47 0.01
CA HIS A 147 1.72 1.07 0.44
C HIS A 147 1.48 2.22 1.43
N ILE A 148 0.55 3.12 1.10
CA ILE A 148 0.16 4.23 1.97
C ILE A 148 -0.42 3.72 3.29
N GLY A 149 -1.27 2.69 3.24
CA GLY A 149 -1.85 2.05 4.43
C GLY A 149 -0.79 1.48 5.36
N GLY A 150 0.16 0.74 4.81
CA GLY A 150 1.28 0.20 5.57
C GLY A 150 2.15 1.29 6.20
N ALA A 151 2.45 2.34 5.44
CA ALA A 151 3.20 3.50 5.92
C ALA A 151 2.48 4.24 7.06
N LEU A 152 1.18 4.49 6.90
CA LEU A 152 0.34 5.18 7.90
C LEU A 152 0.26 4.38 9.20
N VAL A 153 -0.11 3.09 9.12
CA VAL A 153 -0.21 2.23 10.29
C VAL A 153 1.15 2.06 10.96
N GLY A 154 2.23 1.93 10.16
CA GLY A 154 3.58 1.89 10.67
C GLY A 154 3.96 3.14 11.46
N PHE A 155 3.64 4.33 10.95
CA PHE A 155 3.88 5.58 11.67
C PHE A 155 3.09 5.65 12.98
N LEU A 156 1.81 5.29 12.95
CA LEU A 156 0.95 5.27 14.14
C LEU A 156 1.48 4.30 15.20
N LEU A 157 1.93 3.11 14.81
CA LEU A 157 2.49 2.12 15.73
C LEU A 157 3.77 2.61 16.41
N ILE A 158 4.67 3.29 15.68
CA ILE A 158 5.88 3.86 16.28
C ILE A 158 5.50 4.87 17.37
N LYS A 159 4.53 5.73 17.09
CA LYS A 159 4.02 6.72 18.05
C LYS A 159 3.35 6.05 19.25
N PHE A 160 2.48 5.09 18.98
CA PHE A 160 1.74 4.36 20.02
C PHE A 160 2.67 3.57 20.95
N TRP A 161 3.66 2.88 20.40
CA TRP A 161 4.65 2.13 21.17
C TRP A 161 5.73 3.00 21.79
N LYS A 162 5.69 4.33 21.55
CA LYS A 162 6.65 5.32 22.06
C LYS A 162 8.10 4.91 21.79
N ILE A 163 8.36 4.39 20.59
CA ILE A 163 9.69 3.95 20.19
C ILE A 163 10.55 5.19 20.03
N ARG A 164 11.68 5.21 20.78
CA ARG A 164 12.63 6.32 20.75
C ARG A 164 13.71 6.06 19.70
N ARG A 165 14.24 7.14 19.15
CA ARG A 165 15.40 7.07 18.28
C ARG A 165 16.59 6.55 19.09
N PRO A 166 17.39 5.61 18.54
CA PRO A 166 18.65 5.27 19.12
C PRO A 166 19.56 6.51 19.11
N ASN A 167 20.30 6.72 20.19
CA ASN A 167 21.27 7.83 20.32
C ASN A 167 22.44 7.65 19.35
#